data_dd3d9001fc925f34cff17a27a68be0d9
#
_entry.id   dd3d9001fc925f34cff17a27a68be0d9
#
_cell.length_a   1.000
_cell.length_b   1.000
_cell.length_c   1.000
_cell.angle_alpha   90.00
_cell.angle_beta   90.00
_cell.angle_gamma   90.00
#
_symmetry.space_group_name_H-M   'P 1'
#
loop_
_entity.id
_entity.type
_entity.pdbx_description
1 polymer ?
#
loop_
_entity_poly.entity_id
_entity_poly.type
_entity_poly.pdbx_seq_one_letter_code
_entity_poly.pdbx_strand_id
1 'polypeptide(L)'
;MFNRFISNYINKICSKIEYGTLKLRFRNKDYFFQGHYDGPQIDMQIYNLSMFWDLNFRGSIGLGEAYIKKKFHVNNLSEFLEFGALNGSAFDDEMDGSSFFRFISKSYKRKTKNSIKQSKKNIHSHYDLGNQFYTTWLDDTLTYSSGFFQNGDETLSEAQIKKFESLITNNLPMSGDKVLEIGSGWGSFAFYLLNKFPDIQVDTLTISKKQFDYVSEKSKTYGFEKRLNVIYRDYREHLGQYNRVYSIEMFEAVGMEFWNDYFSKIRDLLIPKGVFSMQTIVIDNKYFKNYIKKIDFIQKYIFPGGMLPCMNELDKIAKNLDFTFKLNRKMADSYSKTLLIWSQNFNKKWTNLNSLGFPDEFKRTWNFYLSYCYGGFKAKTIDVCQIDFTKS
;
A
#
# COMPACT_ATOMS: atom_id res chain seq x y z
N MET A 1 -32.08 -9.61 29.92
CA MET A 1 -31.33 -10.73 29.36
C MET A 1 -30.39 -10.28 28.20
N PHE A 2 -30.88 -9.56 27.21
CA PHE A 2 -30.08 -9.09 26.04
C PHE A 2 -28.87 -8.20 26.41
N ASN A 3 -29.04 -7.22 27.33
CA ASN A 3 -27.95 -6.33 27.76
C ASN A 3 -26.82 -7.09 28.52
N ARG A 4 -27.14 -8.18 29.22
CA ARG A 4 -26.13 -9.01 29.91
C ARG A 4 -25.31 -9.84 28.93
N PHE A 5 -25.95 -10.35 27.88
CA PHE A 5 -25.27 -11.09 26.81
C PHE A 5 -24.26 -10.19 26.07
N ILE A 6 -24.67 -8.96 25.72
CA ILE A 6 -23.80 -7.98 25.07
C ILE A 6 -22.60 -7.61 25.95
N SER A 7 -22.85 -7.32 27.23
CA SER A 7 -21.77 -6.99 28.17
C SER A 7 -20.77 -8.16 28.29
N ASN A 8 -21.25 -9.40 28.38
CA ASN A 8 -20.39 -10.58 28.44
C ASN A 8 -19.57 -10.75 27.16
N TYR A 9 -20.17 -10.48 25.99
CA TYR A 9 -19.48 -10.57 24.69
C TYR A 9 -18.40 -9.49 24.56
N ILE A 10 -18.70 -8.22 24.90
CA ILE A 10 -17.72 -7.13 24.91
C ILE A 10 -16.58 -7.47 25.86
N ASN A 11 -16.88 -7.89 27.10
CA ASN A 11 -15.85 -8.26 28.08
C ASN A 11 -14.98 -9.41 27.59
N LYS A 12 -15.58 -10.44 26.97
CA LYS A 12 -14.83 -11.58 26.46
C LYS A 12 -13.82 -11.18 25.38
N ILE A 13 -14.21 -10.31 24.45
CA ILE A 13 -13.31 -9.87 23.38
C ILE A 13 -12.27 -8.90 23.92
N CYS A 14 -12.70 -7.87 24.64
CA CYS A 14 -11.83 -6.79 25.06
C CYS A 14 -10.90 -7.14 26.23
N SER A 15 -11.18 -8.21 27.01
CA SER A 15 -10.26 -8.69 28.05
C SER A 15 -8.94 -9.26 27.51
N LYS A 16 -8.85 -9.51 26.21
CA LYS A 16 -7.63 -9.99 25.54
C LYS A 16 -6.72 -8.87 25.05
N ILE A 17 -7.05 -7.62 25.29
CA ILE A 17 -6.24 -6.46 24.90
C ILE A 17 -4.90 -6.53 25.65
N GLU A 18 -3.81 -6.48 24.90
CA GLU A 18 -2.43 -6.46 25.40
C GLU A 18 -1.81 -5.08 25.39
N TYR A 19 -2.15 -4.24 24.40
CA TYR A 19 -1.56 -2.92 24.15
C TYR A 19 -2.60 -1.81 24.25
N GLY A 20 -2.25 -0.73 24.95
CA GLY A 20 -3.05 0.50 25.01
C GLY A 20 -4.30 0.40 25.88
N THR A 21 -5.21 1.35 25.69
CA THR A 21 -6.47 1.43 26.45
C THR A 21 -7.66 1.60 25.53
N LEU A 22 -8.80 1.02 25.91
CA LEU A 22 -10.07 1.17 25.21
C LEU A 22 -11.16 1.60 26.21
N LYS A 23 -11.66 2.83 26.03
CA LYS A 23 -12.92 3.28 26.64
C LYS A 23 -14.02 3.08 25.60
N LEU A 24 -14.97 2.21 25.89
CA LEU A 24 -16.05 1.90 24.98
C LEU A 24 -17.38 2.29 25.61
N ARG A 25 -18.15 3.13 24.92
CA ARG A 25 -19.49 3.53 25.32
C ARG A 25 -20.51 2.90 24.40
N PHE A 26 -21.47 2.21 24.99
CA PHE A 26 -22.65 1.70 24.28
C PHE A 26 -23.92 1.99 25.07
N ARG A 27 -24.84 2.77 24.47
CA ARG A 27 -26.01 3.34 25.18
C ARG A 27 -25.56 4.10 26.43
N ASN A 28 -26.08 3.73 27.60
CA ASN A 28 -25.78 4.35 28.89
C ASN A 28 -24.76 3.56 29.72
N LYS A 29 -23.94 2.73 29.09
CA LYS A 29 -22.91 1.95 29.75
C LYS A 29 -21.54 2.27 29.19
N ASP A 30 -20.61 2.49 30.11
CA ASP A 30 -19.20 2.66 29.79
C ASP A 30 -18.44 1.40 30.21
N TYR A 31 -17.49 1.00 29.38
CA TYR A 31 -16.56 -0.11 29.60
C TYR A 31 -15.15 0.45 29.48
N PHE A 32 -14.25 -0.03 30.34
CA PHE A 32 -12.85 0.35 30.31
C PHE A 32 -11.98 -0.89 30.29
N PHE A 33 -11.04 -0.95 29.36
CA PHE A 33 -10.08 -2.03 29.21
C PHE A 33 -8.69 -1.43 29.07
N GLN A 34 -7.74 -2.01 29.79
CA GLN A 34 -6.34 -1.60 29.75
C GLN A 34 -5.47 -2.81 29.47
N GLY A 35 -4.59 -2.70 28.48
CA GLY A 35 -3.58 -3.69 28.17
C GLY A 35 -2.40 -3.63 29.14
N HIS A 36 -1.53 -4.63 29.04
CA HIS A 36 -0.31 -4.72 29.85
C HIS A 36 0.82 -3.81 29.34
N TYR A 37 0.79 -3.46 28.05
CA TYR A 37 1.80 -2.66 27.39
C TYR A 37 1.25 -1.31 26.97
N ASP A 38 2.14 -0.32 26.91
CA ASP A 38 1.80 0.99 26.39
C ASP A 38 1.32 0.92 24.94
N GLY A 39 0.40 1.83 24.58
CA GLY A 39 -0.17 1.89 23.23
C GLY A 39 -1.24 2.98 23.11
N PRO A 40 -1.95 3.01 21.98
CA PRO A 40 -2.97 4.01 21.70
C PRO A 40 -4.09 4.04 22.75
N GLN A 41 -4.62 5.25 23.00
CA GLN A 41 -5.75 5.47 23.91
C GLN A 41 -7.01 5.74 23.09
N ILE A 42 -7.93 4.79 23.10
CA ILE A 42 -9.11 4.82 22.25
C ILE A 42 -10.38 5.12 23.06
N ASP A 43 -11.07 6.18 22.66
CA ASP A 43 -12.44 6.47 23.07
C ASP A 43 -13.39 6.09 21.92
N MET A 44 -14.21 5.06 22.14
CA MET A 44 -15.13 4.50 21.15
C MET A 44 -16.59 4.61 21.58
N GLN A 45 -17.40 5.21 20.72
CA GLN A 45 -18.85 5.24 20.85
C GLN A 45 -19.49 4.28 19.85
N ILE A 46 -20.25 3.31 20.33
CA ILE A 46 -21.00 2.37 19.47
C ILE A 46 -22.44 2.84 19.33
N TYR A 47 -22.91 2.97 18.08
CA TYR A 47 -24.29 3.30 17.75
C TYR A 47 -25.10 2.08 17.35
N ASN A 48 -24.47 1.08 16.70
CA ASN A 48 -25.14 -0.13 16.23
C ASN A 48 -24.28 -1.38 16.48
N LEU A 49 -24.82 -2.30 17.26
CA LEU A 49 -24.14 -3.56 17.62
C LEU A 49 -23.86 -4.48 16.44
N SER A 50 -24.53 -4.29 15.29
CA SER A 50 -24.23 -5.11 14.12
C SER A 50 -22.78 -4.94 13.63
N MET A 51 -22.06 -3.90 14.08
CA MET A 51 -20.62 -3.75 13.82
C MET A 51 -19.79 -4.95 14.32
N PHE A 52 -20.17 -5.54 15.46
CA PHE A 52 -19.47 -6.73 15.98
C PHE A 52 -19.67 -7.95 15.07
N TRP A 53 -20.87 -8.11 14.51
CA TRP A 53 -21.14 -9.15 13.52
C TRP A 53 -20.36 -8.90 12.25
N ASP A 54 -20.33 -7.64 11.77
CA ASP A 54 -19.57 -7.25 10.59
C ASP A 54 -18.09 -7.58 10.77
N LEU A 55 -17.52 -7.22 11.91
CA LEU A 55 -16.12 -7.50 12.26
C LEU A 55 -15.84 -9.01 12.33
N ASN A 56 -16.63 -9.76 13.11
CA ASN A 56 -16.43 -11.21 13.29
C ASN A 56 -16.54 -12.01 11.99
N PHE A 57 -17.52 -11.70 11.14
CA PHE A 57 -17.74 -12.46 9.93
C PHE A 57 -16.88 -12.03 8.74
N ARG A 58 -16.45 -10.76 8.70
CA ARG A 58 -15.80 -10.18 7.53
C ARG A 58 -14.50 -9.43 7.85
N GLY A 59 -14.01 -9.48 9.07
CA GLY A 59 -12.74 -8.89 9.49
C GLY A 59 -12.64 -7.41 9.16
N SER A 60 -11.50 -6.99 8.59
CA SER A 60 -11.23 -5.59 8.23
C SER A 60 -12.25 -5.01 7.24
N ILE A 61 -12.81 -5.82 6.35
CA ILE A 61 -13.89 -5.39 5.45
C ILE A 61 -15.13 -4.98 6.23
N GLY A 62 -15.55 -5.84 7.18
CA GLY A 62 -16.71 -5.56 8.01
C GLY A 62 -16.51 -4.32 8.90
N LEU A 63 -15.32 -4.17 9.48
CA LEU A 63 -14.96 -3.00 10.27
C LEU A 63 -15.02 -1.71 9.44
N GLY A 64 -14.42 -1.73 8.24
CA GLY A 64 -14.44 -0.59 7.32
C GLY A 64 -15.86 -0.21 6.89
N GLU A 65 -16.69 -1.19 6.53
CA GLU A 65 -18.08 -0.94 6.18
C GLU A 65 -18.90 -0.42 7.38
N ALA A 66 -18.64 -0.91 8.59
CA ALA A 66 -19.27 -0.39 9.80
C ALA A 66 -18.89 1.08 10.07
N TYR A 67 -17.61 1.44 9.85
CA TYR A 67 -17.15 2.82 9.91
C TYR A 67 -17.82 3.68 8.84
N ILE A 68 -17.79 3.26 7.59
CA ILE A 68 -18.42 3.98 6.46
C ILE A 68 -19.90 4.24 6.76
N LYS A 69 -20.62 3.24 7.27
CA LYS A 69 -22.05 3.32 7.64
C LYS A 69 -22.30 3.99 8.99
N LYS A 70 -21.32 4.61 9.62
CA LYS A 70 -21.43 5.34 10.90
C LYS A 70 -22.00 4.49 12.03
N LYS A 71 -21.70 3.17 12.07
CA LYS A 71 -22.17 2.29 13.17
C LYS A 71 -21.43 2.53 14.49
N PHE A 72 -20.29 3.18 14.43
CA PHE A 72 -19.49 3.62 15.56
C PHE A 72 -18.72 4.92 15.25
N HIS A 73 -18.21 5.55 16.30
CA HIS A 73 -17.30 6.67 16.24
C HIS A 73 -16.10 6.41 17.14
N VAL A 74 -14.94 6.91 16.77
CA VAL A 74 -13.71 6.89 17.58
C VAL A 74 -13.07 8.29 17.58
N ASN A 75 -12.37 8.61 18.64
CA ASN A 75 -11.67 9.88 18.80
C ASN A 75 -10.60 10.08 17.71
N ASN A 76 -9.85 9.03 17.38
CA ASN A 76 -8.82 9.03 16.35
C ASN A 76 -8.84 7.71 15.59
N LEU A 77 -9.20 7.76 14.29
CA LEU A 77 -9.33 6.57 13.45
C LEU A 77 -7.98 5.88 13.21
N SER A 78 -6.91 6.66 13.03
CA SER A 78 -5.58 6.12 12.76
C SER A 78 -5.03 5.37 13.99
N GLU A 79 -5.15 5.95 15.17
CA GLU A 79 -4.79 5.30 16.42
C GLU A 79 -5.67 4.09 16.74
N PHE A 80 -6.97 4.14 16.41
CA PHE A 80 -7.86 2.98 16.55
C PHE A 80 -7.43 1.81 15.68
N LEU A 81 -6.99 2.07 14.45
CA LEU A 81 -6.54 1.01 13.55
C LEU A 81 -5.13 0.52 13.89
N GLU A 82 -4.26 1.37 14.45
CA GLU A 82 -3.00 0.97 15.09
C GLU A 82 -3.26 0.05 16.29
N PHE A 83 -4.16 0.46 17.18
CA PHE A 83 -4.60 -0.35 18.33
C PHE A 83 -5.11 -1.73 17.88
N GLY A 84 -5.93 -1.77 16.82
CA GLY A 84 -6.42 -3.01 16.22
C GLY A 84 -5.29 -3.89 15.65
N ALA A 85 -4.28 -3.28 15.01
CA ALA A 85 -3.14 -3.99 14.44
C ALA A 85 -2.20 -4.55 15.54
N LEU A 86 -1.93 -3.79 16.60
CA LEU A 86 -1.13 -4.24 17.75
C LEU A 86 -1.76 -5.41 18.49
N ASN A 87 -3.09 -5.41 18.62
CA ASN A 87 -3.86 -6.44 19.33
C ASN A 87 -4.41 -7.54 18.41
N GLY A 88 -4.03 -7.55 17.12
CA GLY A 88 -4.58 -8.46 16.11
C GLY A 88 -4.42 -9.93 16.46
N SER A 89 -3.27 -10.35 17.02
CA SER A 89 -3.01 -11.71 17.44
C SER A 89 -3.95 -12.18 18.57
N ALA A 90 -4.32 -11.29 19.47
CA ALA A 90 -5.26 -11.58 20.54
C ALA A 90 -6.70 -11.88 20.05
N PHE A 91 -7.02 -11.37 18.87
CA PHE A 91 -8.33 -11.50 18.23
C PHE A 91 -8.40 -12.55 17.10
N ASP A 92 -7.25 -13.06 16.63
CA ASP A 92 -7.16 -13.94 15.45
C ASP A 92 -8.04 -15.20 15.57
N ASP A 93 -8.08 -15.84 16.73
CA ASP A 93 -8.89 -17.03 16.97
C ASP A 93 -10.41 -16.77 16.88
N GLU A 94 -10.85 -15.57 17.25
CA GLU A 94 -12.26 -15.18 17.24
C GLU A 94 -12.66 -14.47 15.94
N MET A 95 -11.71 -13.85 15.24
CA MET A 95 -11.91 -13.11 13.99
C MET A 95 -11.52 -13.92 12.74
N ASP A 96 -11.27 -15.22 12.86
CA ASP A 96 -10.81 -16.08 11.75
C ASP A 96 -11.84 -16.23 10.61
N GLY A 97 -12.96 -15.51 10.69
CA GLY A 97 -14.00 -15.43 9.69
C GLY A 97 -14.64 -16.80 9.42
N SER A 98 -15.92 -16.82 9.06
CA SER A 98 -16.62 -18.06 8.74
C SER A 98 -15.98 -18.76 7.52
N SER A 99 -16.09 -20.09 7.44
CA SER A 99 -15.72 -20.87 6.25
C SER A 99 -16.39 -20.32 4.98
N PHE A 100 -17.57 -19.72 5.12
CA PHE A 100 -18.30 -19.03 4.08
C PHE A 100 -17.55 -17.77 3.58
N PHE A 101 -16.94 -16.98 4.49
CA PHE A 101 -16.16 -15.81 4.09
C PHE A 101 -14.86 -16.19 3.36
N ARG A 102 -14.22 -17.31 3.75
CA ARG A 102 -13.07 -17.88 2.99
C ARG A 102 -13.49 -18.29 1.58
N PHE A 103 -14.67 -18.88 1.42
CA PHE A 103 -15.20 -19.25 0.11
C PHE A 103 -15.46 -18.01 -0.76
N ILE A 104 -16.10 -16.95 -0.21
CA ILE A 104 -16.31 -15.67 -0.89
C ILE A 104 -14.97 -15.04 -1.28
N SER A 105 -13.99 -15.03 -0.38
CA SER A 105 -12.65 -14.50 -0.64
C SER A 105 -11.97 -15.23 -1.80
N LYS A 106 -12.08 -16.56 -1.86
CA LYS A 106 -11.53 -17.37 -2.97
C LYS A 106 -12.20 -17.03 -4.31
N SER A 107 -13.52 -16.87 -4.32
CA SER A 107 -14.27 -16.46 -5.51
C SER A 107 -13.88 -15.06 -5.98
N TYR A 108 -13.72 -14.11 -5.05
CA TYR A 108 -13.29 -12.74 -5.34
C TYR A 108 -11.88 -12.71 -5.94
N LYS A 109 -10.92 -13.41 -5.33
CA LYS A 109 -9.54 -13.52 -5.84
C LYS A 109 -9.49 -14.07 -7.26
N ARG A 110 -10.32 -15.08 -7.58
CA ARG A 110 -10.43 -15.59 -8.95
C ARG A 110 -10.90 -14.54 -9.96
N LYS A 111 -11.87 -13.69 -9.57
CA LYS A 111 -12.41 -12.62 -10.43
C LYS A 111 -11.44 -11.47 -10.63
N THR A 112 -10.63 -11.15 -9.61
CA THR A 112 -9.68 -10.04 -9.63
C THR A 112 -8.26 -10.46 -9.96
N LYS A 113 -8.04 -11.72 -10.36
CA LYS A 113 -6.74 -12.27 -10.75
C LYS A 113 -6.07 -11.42 -11.83
N ASN A 114 -4.84 -10.99 -11.62
CA ASN A 114 -4.11 -10.03 -12.44
C ASN A 114 -3.60 -10.59 -13.79
N SER A 115 -4.47 -11.22 -14.60
CA SER A 115 -4.20 -11.44 -16.02
C SER A 115 -3.97 -10.12 -16.76
N ILE A 116 -3.32 -10.10 -17.91
CA ILE A 116 -3.05 -8.86 -18.69
C ILE A 116 -4.31 -8.01 -18.87
N LYS A 117 -5.44 -8.63 -19.22
CA LYS A 117 -6.73 -7.94 -19.38
C LYS A 117 -7.29 -7.43 -18.04
N GLN A 118 -7.18 -8.21 -16.97
CA GLN A 118 -7.74 -7.84 -15.67
C GLN A 118 -6.87 -6.83 -14.93
N SER A 119 -5.53 -6.88 -15.07
CA SER A 119 -4.63 -5.87 -14.52
C SER A 119 -4.97 -4.47 -15.02
N LYS A 120 -5.25 -4.33 -16.32
CA LYS A 120 -5.71 -3.04 -16.89
C LYS A 120 -7.00 -2.56 -16.21
N LYS A 121 -7.97 -3.45 -15.96
CA LYS A 121 -9.23 -3.10 -15.28
C LYS A 121 -9.00 -2.76 -13.79
N ASN A 122 -8.15 -3.52 -13.10
CA ASN A 122 -7.87 -3.30 -11.68
C ASN A 122 -7.15 -1.95 -11.49
N ILE A 123 -6.15 -1.65 -12.30
CA ILE A 123 -5.45 -0.35 -12.32
C ILE A 123 -6.41 0.77 -12.72
N HIS A 124 -7.22 0.57 -13.77
CA HIS A 124 -8.20 1.55 -14.20
C HIS A 124 -9.18 1.91 -13.08
N SER A 125 -9.72 0.93 -12.34
CA SER A 125 -10.65 1.19 -11.25
C SER A 125 -10.08 2.04 -10.11
N HIS A 126 -8.76 1.96 -9.87
CA HIS A 126 -8.10 2.76 -8.84
C HIS A 126 -7.68 4.15 -9.37
N TYR A 127 -7.04 4.21 -10.55
CA TYR A 127 -6.53 5.47 -11.11
C TYR A 127 -7.57 6.27 -11.92
N ASP A 128 -8.76 5.75 -12.15
CA ASP A 128 -9.88 6.46 -12.80
C ASP A 128 -10.49 7.56 -11.94
N LEU A 129 -10.12 7.64 -10.67
CA LEU A 129 -10.42 8.82 -9.84
C LEU A 129 -9.94 10.13 -10.51
N GLY A 130 -9.01 10.00 -11.47
CA GLY A 130 -8.52 11.10 -12.32
C GLY A 130 -7.31 11.82 -11.74
N ASN A 131 -6.49 12.41 -12.64
CA ASN A 131 -5.31 13.14 -12.23
C ASN A 131 -5.65 14.26 -11.24
N GLN A 132 -6.78 14.97 -11.46
CA GLN A 132 -7.24 16.05 -10.58
C GLN A 132 -7.49 15.61 -9.14
N PHE A 133 -7.95 14.38 -8.93
CA PHE A 133 -8.09 13.83 -7.60
C PHE A 133 -6.73 13.75 -6.88
N TYR A 134 -5.72 13.15 -7.51
CA TYR A 134 -4.40 12.95 -6.90
C TYR A 134 -3.63 14.26 -6.74
N THR A 135 -3.65 15.15 -7.75
CA THR A 135 -2.99 16.46 -7.68
C THR A 135 -3.55 17.38 -6.60
N THR A 136 -4.76 17.13 -6.13
CA THR A 136 -5.40 17.95 -5.09
C THR A 136 -4.76 17.74 -3.71
N TRP A 137 -4.27 16.54 -3.38
CA TRP A 137 -3.84 16.21 -2.01
C TRP A 137 -2.45 15.57 -1.91
N LEU A 138 -1.88 15.04 -3.00
CA LEU A 138 -0.47 14.65 -3.04
C LEU A 138 0.43 15.90 -2.98
N ASP A 139 1.71 15.70 -2.71
CA ASP A 139 2.73 16.72 -2.82
C ASP A 139 3.07 17.08 -4.27
N ASP A 140 3.88 18.12 -4.49
CA ASP A 140 4.20 18.64 -5.83
C ASP A 140 4.94 17.63 -6.72
N THR A 141 5.56 16.61 -6.12
CA THR A 141 6.21 15.52 -6.89
C THR A 141 5.19 14.55 -7.47
N LEU A 142 3.92 14.57 -7.04
CA LEU A 142 2.86 13.63 -7.40
C LEU A 142 3.29 12.17 -7.17
N THR A 143 4.07 11.91 -6.14
CA THR A 143 4.56 10.56 -5.84
C THR A 143 3.60 9.83 -4.91
N TYR A 144 2.89 8.82 -5.43
CA TYR A 144 1.93 8.03 -4.66
C TYR A 144 2.59 6.75 -4.13
N SER A 145 3.59 6.94 -3.29
CA SER A 145 4.34 5.90 -2.57
C SER A 145 5.04 6.50 -1.35
N SER A 146 5.57 5.69 -0.45
CA SER A 146 6.22 6.17 0.77
C SER A 146 7.34 7.17 0.48
N GLY A 147 7.39 8.29 1.17
CA GLY A 147 8.62 9.07 1.33
C GLY A 147 9.62 8.37 2.24
N PHE A 148 10.86 8.88 2.31
CA PHE A 148 11.87 8.47 3.29
C PHE A 148 12.28 9.68 4.13
N PHE A 149 11.80 9.72 5.37
CA PHE A 149 12.13 10.75 6.35
C PHE A 149 13.38 10.30 7.11
N GLN A 150 14.54 10.78 6.68
CA GLN A 150 15.83 10.38 7.22
C GLN A 150 16.09 11.03 8.58
N ASN A 151 15.80 12.32 8.70
CA ASN A 151 16.03 13.12 9.91
C ASN A 151 14.73 13.33 10.71
N GLY A 152 13.58 13.15 10.07
CA GLY A 152 12.27 13.27 10.68
C GLY A 152 11.64 14.67 10.57
N ASP A 153 12.32 15.65 10.03
CA ASP A 153 11.84 17.04 9.85
C ASP A 153 11.64 17.44 8.38
N GLU A 154 11.92 16.54 7.44
CA GLU A 154 11.73 16.78 6.02
C GLU A 154 10.25 17.06 5.69
N THR A 155 10.03 17.93 4.71
CA THR A 155 8.76 18.02 3.99
C THR A 155 8.49 16.73 3.22
N LEU A 156 7.23 16.50 2.83
CA LEU A 156 6.90 15.29 2.05
C LEU A 156 7.67 15.24 0.72
N SER A 157 7.79 16.37 0.02
CA SER A 157 8.53 16.44 -1.26
C SER A 157 10.01 16.12 -1.08
N GLU A 158 10.65 16.63 -0.03
CA GLU A 158 12.03 16.28 0.30
C GLU A 158 12.16 14.79 0.65
N ALA A 159 11.24 14.25 1.44
CA ALA A 159 11.21 12.83 1.76
C ALA A 159 11.01 11.94 0.51
N GLN A 160 10.27 12.41 -0.50
CA GLN A 160 10.15 11.72 -1.78
C GLN A 160 11.49 11.69 -2.53
N ILE A 161 12.21 12.81 -2.59
CA ILE A 161 13.55 12.85 -3.20
C ILE A 161 14.54 11.96 -2.42
N LYS A 162 14.54 12.02 -1.09
CA LYS A 162 15.36 11.15 -0.24
C LYS A 162 15.08 9.66 -0.48
N LYS A 163 13.84 9.29 -0.71
CA LYS A 163 13.48 7.93 -1.11
C LYS A 163 14.14 7.51 -2.42
N PHE A 164 14.12 8.36 -3.44
CA PHE A 164 14.76 8.08 -4.73
C PHE A 164 16.28 7.95 -4.56
N GLU A 165 16.91 8.85 -3.81
CA GLU A 165 18.33 8.77 -3.48
C GLU A 165 18.68 7.45 -2.78
N SER A 166 17.88 7.07 -1.79
CA SER A 166 18.06 5.82 -1.05
C SER A 166 17.91 4.59 -1.95
N LEU A 167 16.93 4.58 -2.85
CA LEU A 167 16.68 3.45 -3.76
C LEU A 167 17.85 3.19 -4.70
N ILE A 168 18.49 4.26 -5.22
CA ILE A 168 19.57 4.12 -6.19
C ILE A 168 20.96 4.01 -5.54
N THR A 169 21.09 4.17 -4.21
CA THR A 169 22.40 4.27 -3.53
C THR A 169 23.35 3.14 -3.87
N ASN A 170 22.88 1.90 -3.95
CA ASN A 170 23.70 0.73 -4.28
C ASN A 170 23.64 0.35 -5.76
N ASN A 171 22.91 1.08 -6.56
CA ASN A 171 22.65 0.79 -7.98
C ASN A 171 22.61 2.10 -8.78
N LEU A 172 23.61 2.96 -8.60
CA LEU A 172 23.70 4.25 -9.28
C LEU A 172 23.80 4.05 -10.80
N PRO A 173 22.98 4.74 -11.61
CA PRO A 173 23.19 4.78 -13.05
C PRO A 173 24.55 5.36 -13.41
N MET A 174 25.19 4.78 -14.42
CA MET A 174 26.46 5.25 -15.00
C MET A 174 26.20 5.93 -16.34
N SER A 175 27.18 6.73 -16.80
CA SER A 175 27.11 7.36 -18.13
C SER A 175 26.92 6.29 -19.22
N GLY A 176 25.96 6.51 -20.10
CA GLY A 176 25.58 5.58 -21.17
C GLY A 176 24.63 4.46 -20.75
N ASP A 177 24.25 4.34 -19.47
CA ASP A 177 23.30 3.31 -19.03
C ASP A 177 21.93 3.49 -19.68
N LYS A 178 21.35 2.37 -20.07
CA LYS A 178 19.93 2.23 -20.40
C LYS A 178 19.18 1.72 -19.18
N VAL A 179 18.25 2.55 -18.71
CA VAL A 179 17.48 2.35 -17.50
C VAL A 179 16.03 2.03 -17.83
N LEU A 180 15.42 1.08 -17.12
CA LEU A 180 14.00 0.80 -17.18
C LEU A 180 13.33 1.12 -15.83
N GLU A 181 12.23 1.87 -15.88
CA GLU A 181 11.29 2.01 -14.78
C GLU A 181 10.01 1.23 -15.08
N ILE A 182 9.60 0.34 -14.18
CA ILE A 182 8.33 -0.40 -14.29
C ILE A 182 7.32 0.21 -13.34
N GLY A 183 6.33 0.92 -13.89
CA GLY A 183 5.34 1.69 -13.15
C GLY A 183 5.72 3.18 -13.09
N SER A 184 5.48 3.92 -14.18
CA SER A 184 5.87 5.33 -14.27
C SER A 184 5.26 6.26 -13.22
N GLY A 185 4.10 5.89 -12.63
CA GLY A 185 3.31 6.86 -11.89
C GLY A 185 3.09 8.12 -12.72
N TRP A 186 3.32 9.30 -12.15
CA TRP A 186 3.29 10.59 -12.84
C TRP A 186 4.69 11.06 -13.28
N GLY A 187 5.68 10.14 -13.33
CA GLY A 187 7.00 10.37 -13.91
C GLY A 187 8.06 10.91 -12.95
N SER A 188 7.73 11.09 -11.68
CA SER A 188 8.61 11.74 -10.68
C SER A 188 9.98 11.10 -10.59
N PHE A 189 10.08 9.78 -10.57
CA PHE A 189 11.35 9.07 -10.48
C PHE A 189 12.14 9.15 -11.80
N ALA A 190 11.48 8.96 -12.95
CA ALA A 190 12.13 9.11 -14.25
C ALA A 190 12.71 10.52 -14.43
N PHE A 191 11.94 11.56 -14.08
CA PHE A 191 12.41 12.96 -14.16
C PHE A 191 13.55 13.20 -13.16
N TYR A 192 13.49 12.68 -11.95
CA TYR A 192 14.58 12.74 -11.00
C TYR A 192 15.88 12.14 -11.56
N LEU A 193 15.81 10.95 -12.16
CA LEU A 193 16.96 10.28 -12.76
C LEU A 193 17.57 11.13 -13.90
N LEU A 194 16.74 11.65 -14.81
CA LEU A 194 17.18 12.41 -15.96
C LEU A 194 17.77 13.78 -15.60
N ASN A 195 17.31 14.39 -14.51
CA ASN A 195 17.91 15.60 -13.97
C ASN A 195 19.27 15.32 -13.32
N LYS A 196 19.39 14.21 -12.61
CA LYS A 196 20.62 13.89 -11.86
C LYS A 196 21.71 13.27 -12.72
N PHE A 197 21.35 12.53 -13.78
CA PHE A 197 22.25 11.79 -14.65
C PHE A 197 22.03 12.23 -16.12
N PRO A 198 22.86 13.15 -16.63
CA PRO A 198 22.62 13.73 -17.97
C PRO A 198 22.83 12.75 -19.13
N ASP A 199 23.63 11.70 -18.93
CA ASP A 199 24.09 10.79 -20.02
C ASP A 199 23.35 9.45 -20.05
N ILE A 200 22.23 9.31 -19.33
CA ILE A 200 21.43 8.08 -19.36
C ILE A 200 20.20 8.20 -20.26
N GLN A 201 19.70 7.06 -20.68
CA GLN A 201 18.40 6.90 -21.34
C GLN A 201 17.44 6.15 -20.42
N VAL A 202 16.21 6.61 -20.32
CA VAL A 202 15.17 6.01 -19.48
C VAL A 202 13.98 5.57 -20.33
N ASP A 203 13.66 4.29 -20.27
CA ASP A 203 12.35 3.78 -20.68
C ASP A 203 11.47 3.67 -19.42
N THR A 204 10.24 4.20 -19.44
CA THR A 204 9.29 4.08 -18.35
C THR A 204 7.97 3.48 -18.80
N LEU A 205 7.51 2.43 -18.10
CA LEU A 205 6.32 1.66 -18.46
C LEU A 205 5.12 2.04 -17.60
N THR A 206 3.97 2.14 -18.23
CA THR A 206 2.67 2.19 -17.55
C THR A 206 1.58 1.50 -18.36
N ILE A 207 0.57 0.97 -17.67
CA ILE A 207 -0.69 0.48 -18.26
C ILE A 207 -1.86 1.45 -18.03
N SER A 208 -1.60 2.62 -17.43
CA SER A 208 -2.57 3.70 -17.27
C SER A 208 -2.41 4.72 -18.39
N LYS A 209 -3.45 4.87 -19.22
CA LYS A 209 -3.44 5.85 -20.32
C LYS A 209 -3.29 7.28 -19.80
N LYS A 210 -3.94 7.61 -18.66
CA LYS A 210 -3.85 8.94 -18.04
C LYS A 210 -2.44 9.28 -17.57
N GLN A 211 -1.72 8.29 -16.99
CA GLN A 211 -0.32 8.47 -16.59
C GLN A 211 0.58 8.61 -17.83
N PHE A 212 0.39 7.75 -18.84
CA PHE A 212 1.13 7.83 -20.11
C PHE A 212 1.02 9.22 -20.73
N ASP A 213 -0.20 9.75 -20.88
CA ASP A 213 -0.43 11.06 -21.49
C ASP A 213 0.23 12.19 -20.68
N TYR A 214 0.06 12.16 -19.36
CA TYR A 214 0.63 13.12 -18.43
C TYR A 214 2.17 13.14 -18.51
N VAL A 215 2.82 11.97 -18.38
CA VAL A 215 4.29 11.86 -18.39
C VAL A 215 4.85 12.25 -19.76
N SER A 216 4.17 11.87 -20.85
CA SER A 216 4.59 12.23 -22.21
C SER A 216 4.54 13.75 -22.45
N GLU A 217 3.52 14.43 -21.95
CA GLU A 217 3.40 15.88 -22.02
C GLU A 217 4.48 16.57 -21.18
N LYS A 218 4.65 16.14 -19.93
CA LYS A 218 5.67 16.69 -19.03
C LYS A 218 7.09 16.45 -19.51
N SER A 219 7.35 15.30 -20.14
CA SER A 219 8.66 15.01 -20.78
C SER A 219 9.05 16.08 -21.80
N LYS A 220 8.09 16.53 -22.63
CA LYS A 220 8.30 17.62 -23.59
C LYS A 220 8.56 18.95 -22.88
N THR A 221 7.73 19.26 -21.88
CA THR A 221 7.87 20.52 -21.10
C THR A 221 9.23 20.63 -20.43
N TYR A 222 9.80 19.50 -19.97
CA TYR A 222 11.11 19.46 -19.29
C TYR A 222 12.29 19.23 -20.26
N GLY A 223 12.05 19.07 -21.57
CA GLY A 223 13.09 18.84 -22.57
C GLY A 223 13.75 17.45 -22.51
N PHE A 224 13.00 16.45 -22.04
CA PHE A 224 13.51 15.08 -21.89
C PHE A 224 13.13 14.13 -23.02
N GLU A 225 12.42 14.58 -24.07
CA GLU A 225 11.90 13.70 -25.13
C GLU A 225 12.98 12.88 -25.86
N LYS A 226 14.22 13.34 -25.86
CA LYS A 226 15.34 12.60 -26.48
C LYS A 226 15.92 11.52 -25.58
N ARG A 227 15.65 11.58 -24.28
CA ARG A 227 16.23 10.70 -23.27
C ARG A 227 15.20 9.91 -22.45
N LEU A 228 13.91 10.29 -22.52
CA LEU A 228 12.79 9.61 -21.89
C LEU A 228 11.85 9.03 -22.94
N ASN A 229 11.74 7.71 -22.93
CA ASN A 229 10.75 7.01 -23.73
C ASN A 229 9.63 6.52 -22.83
N VAL A 230 8.46 7.14 -22.93
CA VAL A 230 7.27 6.76 -22.17
C VAL A 230 6.53 5.70 -22.97
N ILE A 231 6.28 4.52 -22.37
CA ILE A 231 5.76 3.36 -23.07
C ILE A 231 4.44 2.90 -22.43
N TYR A 232 3.34 2.97 -23.20
CA TYR A 232 2.04 2.43 -22.79
C TYR A 232 1.98 0.93 -23.09
N ARG A 233 2.49 0.11 -22.15
CA ARG A 233 2.61 -1.35 -22.33
C ARG A 233 2.64 -2.06 -20.98
N ASP A 234 2.10 -3.30 -20.95
CA ASP A 234 2.29 -4.23 -19.85
C ASP A 234 3.74 -4.73 -19.83
N TYR A 235 4.37 -4.78 -18.66
CA TYR A 235 5.76 -5.22 -18.52
C TYR A 235 6.00 -6.64 -19.07
N ARG A 236 4.99 -7.51 -19.05
CA ARG A 236 5.05 -8.88 -19.58
C ARG A 236 5.31 -8.93 -21.09
N GLU A 237 4.86 -7.92 -21.80
CA GLU A 237 5.01 -7.78 -23.27
C GLU A 237 6.21 -6.91 -23.65
N HIS A 238 6.89 -6.32 -22.68
CA HIS A 238 8.02 -5.46 -22.96
C HIS A 238 9.27 -6.25 -23.34
N LEU A 239 10.09 -5.70 -24.26
CA LEU A 239 11.33 -6.28 -24.73
C LEU A 239 12.45 -5.24 -24.62
N GLY A 240 13.67 -5.71 -24.44
CA GLY A 240 14.85 -4.85 -24.35
C GLY A 240 15.91 -5.43 -23.42
N GLN A 241 17.04 -4.74 -23.34
CA GLN A 241 18.14 -5.06 -22.42
C GLN A 241 18.54 -3.79 -21.68
N TYR A 242 18.66 -3.87 -20.37
CA TYR A 242 18.84 -2.73 -19.47
C TYR A 242 19.98 -2.99 -18.48
N ASN A 243 20.76 -1.95 -18.22
CA ASN A 243 21.79 -1.96 -17.17
C ASN A 243 21.15 -1.97 -15.78
N ARG A 244 20.06 -1.18 -15.64
CA ARG A 244 19.34 -0.96 -14.40
C ARG A 244 17.83 -1.07 -14.62
N VAL A 245 17.17 -1.76 -13.71
CA VAL A 245 15.70 -1.80 -13.65
C VAL A 245 15.27 -1.29 -12.28
N TYR A 246 14.25 -0.44 -12.25
CA TYR A 246 13.66 0.10 -11.02
C TYR A 246 12.16 -0.11 -11.00
N SER A 247 11.61 -0.30 -9.81
CA SER A 247 10.16 -0.36 -9.60
C SER A 247 9.82 0.14 -8.19
N ILE A 248 8.84 1.02 -8.07
CA ILE A 248 8.44 1.64 -6.80
C ILE A 248 6.97 1.36 -6.57
N GLU A 249 6.67 0.50 -5.58
CA GLU A 249 5.32 0.13 -5.12
C GLU A 249 4.37 -0.25 -6.28
N MET A 250 4.88 -1.05 -7.20
CA MET A 250 4.14 -1.63 -8.32
C MET A 250 3.94 -3.15 -8.14
N PHE A 251 4.89 -3.81 -7.47
CA PHE A 251 4.90 -5.27 -7.32
C PHE A 251 3.66 -5.78 -6.59
N GLU A 252 3.07 -4.99 -5.71
CA GLU A 252 1.82 -5.26 -5.01
C GLU A 252 0.65 -5.52 -5.97
N ALA A 253 0.70 -4.93 -7.17
CA ALA A 253 -0.32 -5.10 -8.21
C ALA A 253 -0.08 -6.32 -9.13
N VAL A 254 0.99 -7.09 -8.93
CA VAL A 254 1.32 -8.25 -9.77
C VAL A 254 0.41 -9.45 -9.48
N GLY A 255 0.14 -9.73 -8.19
CA GLY A 255 -0.58 -10.93 -7.76
C GLY A 255 0.34 -12.13 -7.57
N MET A 256 0.12 -12.89 -6.48
CA MET A 256 1.01 -13.97 -6.03
C MET A 256 1.30 -15.02 -7.11
N GLU A 257 0.29 -15.35 -7.91
CA GLU A 257 0.40 -16.35 -8.97
C GLU A 257 1.31 -15.95 -10.15
N PHE A 258 1.69 -14.66 -10.24
CA PHE A 258 2.55 -14.11 -11.28
C PHE A 258 3.90 -13.61 -10.76
N TRP A 259 4.23 -13.82 -9.50
CA TRP A 259 5.49 -13.33 -8.93
C TRP A 259 6.73 -13.95 -9.62
N ASN A 260 6.71 -15.28 -9.86
CA ASN A 260 7.80 -15.92 -10.58
C ASN A 260 7.93 -15.39 -12.02
N ASP A 261 6.80 -15.20 -12.72
CA ASP A 261 6.80 -14.66 -14.08
C ASP A 261 7.35 -13.23 -14.11
N TYR A 262 6.99 -12.41 -13.09
CA TYR A 262 7.51 -11.06 -12.95
C TYR A 262 9.03 -11.03 -12.81
N PHE A 263 9.58 -11.79 -11.88
CA PHE A 263 11.03 -11.83 -11.67
C PHE A 263 11.78 -12.52 -12.83
N SER A 264 11.22 -13.53 -13.46
CA SER A 264 11.77 -14.12 -14.70
C SER A 264 11.85 -13.06 -15.80
N LYS A 265 10.78 -12.28 -15.98
CA LYS A 265 10.77 -11.18 -16.95
C LYS A 265 11.81 -10.11 -16.64
N ILE A 266 11.97 -9.72 -15.36
CA ILE A 266 13.03 -8.80 -14.93
C ILE A 266 14.41 -9.37 -15.29
N ARG A 267 14.64 -10.66 -15.03
CA ARG A 267 15.90 -11.34 -15.36
C ARG A 267 16.20 -11.30 -16.86
N ASP A 268 15.19 -11.50 -17.69
CA ASP A 268 15.31 -11.42 -19.15
C ASP A 268 15.64 -10.00 -19.65
N LEU A 269 15.11 -8.98 -18.97
CA LEU A 269 15.33 -7.57 -19.30
C LEU A 269 16.67 -7.03 -18.81
N LEU A 270 17.33 -7.68 -17.85
CA LEU A 270 18.64 -7.27 -17.34
C LEU A 270 19.77 -7.86 -18.17
N ILE A 271 20.77 -7.05 -18.48
CA ILE A 271 22.07 -7.52 -18.95
C ILE A 271 22.76 -8.37 -17.86
N PRO A 272 23.80 -9.19 -18.18
CA PRO A 272 24.61 -9.84 -17.14
C PRO A 272 25.15 -8.83 -16.14
N LYS A 273 25.11 -9.15 -14.84
CA LYS A 273 25.46 -8.26 -13.71
C LYS A 273 24.59 -7.02 -13.58
N GLY A 274 23.50 -6.89 -14.35
CA GLY A 274 22.51 -5.85 -14.18
C GLY A 274 21.77 -5.96 -12.83
N VAL A 275 21.26 -4.86 -12.32
CA VAL A 275 20.61 -4.80 -11.02
C VAL A 275 19.17 -4.32 -11.13
N PHE A 276 18.28 -5.00 -10.46
CA PHE A 276 16.91 -4.59 -10.23
C PHE A 276 16.76 -4.06 -8.81
N SER A 277 16.44 -2.78 -8.64
CA SER A 277 16.14 -2.18 -7.34
C SER A 277 14.65 -1.93 -7.21
N MET A 278 14.06 -2.48 -6.17
CA MET A 278 12.62 -2.45 -5.92
C MET A 278 12.30 -1.83 -4.56
N GLN A 279 11.34 -0.90 -4.54
CA GLN A 279 10.63 -0.54 -3.31
C GLN A 279 9.28 -1.25 -3.32
N THR A 280 8.96 -1.99 -2.26
CA THR A 280 7.70 -2.71 -2.15
C THR A 280 7.25 -2.83 -0.70
N ILE A 281 5.92 -2.85 -0.52
CA ILE A 281 5.32 -3.16 0.77
C ILE A 281 5.42 -4.66 1.01
N VAL A 282 5.84 -5.03 2.20
CA VAL A 282 5.92 -6.44 2.64
C VAL A 282 5.08 -6.65 3.89
N ILE A 283 4.45 -7.81 4.00
CA ILE A 283 3.83 -8.26 5.25
C ILE A 283 4.84 -9.07 6.07
N ASP A 284 4.78 -8.95 7.40
CA ASP A 284 5.61 -9.78 8.27
C ASP A 284 5.35 -11.29 8.00
N ASN A 285 6.42 -12.08 7.95
CA ASN A 285 6.37 -13.52 7.64
C ASN A 285 5.36 -14.29 8.50
N LYS A 286 5.20 -13.91 9.79
CA LYS A 286 4.29 -14.56 10.73
C LYS A 286 2.81 -14.44 10.34
N TYR A 287 2.43 -13.33 9.66
CA TYR A 287 1.05 -13.10 9.23
C TYR A 287 0.75 -13.59 7.80
N PHE A 288 1.78 -13.82 6.97
CA PHE A 288 1.64 -14.12 5.56
C PHE A 288 0.71 -15.31 5.28
N LYS A 289 0.89 -16.43 6.01
CA LYS A 289 0.07 -17.65 5.83
C LYS A 289 -1.44 -17.41 6.03
N ASN A 290 -1.82 -16.50 6.93
CA ASN A 290 -3.21 -16.13 7.17
C ASN A 290 -3.71 -15.08 6.18
N TYR A 291 -2.86 -14.11 5.83
CA TYR A 291 -3.14 -13.06 4.87
C TYR A 291 -3.53 -13.61 3.49
N ILE A 292 -2.83 -14.61 2.98
CA ILE A 292 -3.13 -15.20 1.66
C ILE A 292 -4.45 -15.96 1.59
N LYS A 293 -5.10 -16.29 2.71
CA LYS A 293 -6.36 -17.07 2.73
C LYS A 293 -7.61 -16.23 2.50
N LYS A 294 -7.57 -14.95 2.87
CA LYS A 294 -8.72 -14.03 2.86
C LYS A 294 -8.41 -12.78 2.05
N ILE A 295 -9.42 -12.01 1.72
CA ILE A 295 -9.28 -10.64 1.23
C ILE A 295 -9.49 -9.68 2.39
N ASP A 296 -8.81 -8.55 2.34
CA ASP A 296 -8.94 -7.45 3.29
C ASP A 296 -9.69 -6.25 2.68
N PHE A 297 -9.79 -5.18 3.46
CA PHE A 297 -10.42 -3.95 3.02
C PHE A 297 -9.71 -3.33 1.81
N ILE A 298 -8.39 -3.35 1.81
CA ILE A 298 -7.58 -2.77 0.72
C ILE A 298 -7.83 -3.51 -0.58
N GLN A 299 -7.79 -4.84 -0.56
CA GLN A 299 -8.03 -5.67 -1.75
C GLN A 299 -9.46 -5.52 -2.28
N LYS A 300 -10.44 -5.25 -1.41
CA LYS A 300 -11.84 -5.11 -1.83
C LYS A 300 -12.16 -3.73 -2.40
N TYR A 301 -11.69 -2.67 -1.77
CA TYR A 301 -12.17 -1.30 -2.03
C TYR A 301 -11.15 -0.39 -2.72
N ILE A 302 -9.84 -0.69 -2.59
CA ILE A 302 -8.77 0.23 -3.01
C ILE A 302 -7.95 -0.40 -4.15
N PHE A 303 -7.34 -1.56 -3.92
CA PHE A 303 -6.46 -2.23 -4.88
C PHE A 303 -6.93 -3.65 -5.18
N PRO A 304 -7.98 -3.82 -6.03
CA PRO A 304 -8.44 -5.15 -6.43
C PRO A 304 -7.31 -5.98 -7.04
N GLY A 305 -7.14 -7.22 -6.56
CA GLY A 305 -6.06 -8.09 -7.01
C GLY A 305 -4.70 -7.82 -6.36
N GLY A 306 -4.58 -6.79 -5.53
CA GLY A 306 -3.36 -6.48 -4.79
C GLY A 306 -2.94 -7.61 -3.85
N MET A 307 -1.61 -7.83 -3.73
CA MET A 307 -1.05 -8.88 -2.87
C MET A 307 0.34 -8.46 -2.37
N LEU A 308 0.49 -8.44 -1.05
CA LEU A 308 1.78 -8.14 -0.43
C LEU A 308 2.64 -9.40 -0.33
N PRO A 309 3.91 -9.35 -0.77
CA PRO A 309 4.87 -10.41 -0.49
C PRO A 309 5.31 -10.39 0.98
N CYS A 310 5.94 -11.47 1.43
CA CYS A 310 6.78 -11.45 2.62
C CYS A 310 8.25 -11.68 2.23
N MET A 311 9.19 -11.35 3.13
CA MET A 311 10.62 -11.44 2.83
C MET A 311 11.06 -12.86 2.47
N ASN A 312 10.48 -13.89 3.12
CA ASN A 312 10.80 -15.30 2.83
C ASN A 312 10.41 -15.70 1.40
N GLU A 313 9.28 -15.21 0.88
CA GLU A 313 8.89 -15.52 -0.51
C GLU A 313 9.77 -14.78 -1.52
N LEU A 314 10.18 -13.54 -1.23
CA LEU A 314 11.11 -12.79 -2.09
C LEU A 314 12.49 -13.45 -2.15
N ASP A 315 13.04 -13.89 -1.01
CA ASP A 315 14.32 -14.61 -0.94
C ASP A 315 14.24 -15.95 -1.71
N LYS A 316 13.14 -16.68 -1.55
CA LYS A 316 12.91 -17.94 -2.29
C LYS A 316 12.85 -17.71 -3.81
N ILE A 317 12.15 -16.68 -4.27
CA ILE A 317 12.09 -16.32 -5.70
C ILE A 317 13.48 -15.95 -6.21
N ALA A 318 14.22 -15.14 -5.46
CA ALA A 318 15.58 -14.73 -5.82
C ALA A 318 16.50 -15.94 -6.00
N LYS A 319 16.50 -16.88 -5.07
CA LYS A 319 17.29 -18.12 -5.14
C LYS A 319 16.90 -18.99 -6.34
N ASN A 320 15.61 -19.14 -6.62
CA ASN A 320 15.12 -19.95 -7.74
C ASN A 320 15.50 -19.38 -9.12
N LEU A 321 15.76 -18.08 -9.19
CA LEU A 321 16.06 -17.37 -10.44
C LEU A 321 17.50 -16.83 -10.49
N ASP A 322 18.40 -17.35 -9.68
CA ASP A 322 19.83 -16.97 -9.61
C ASP A 322 20.04 -15.45 -9.49
N PHE A 323 19.26 -14.81 -8.62
CA PHE A 323 19.52 -13.45 -8.18
C PHE A 323 20.25 -13.42 -6.84
N THR A 324 21.23 -12.55 -6.70
CA THR A 324 21.73 -12.14 -5.38
C THR A 324 20.73 -11.15 -4.78
N PHE A 325 20.16 -11.48 -3.62
CA PHE A 325 19.14 -10.69 -2.91
C PHE A 325 19.77 -9.88 -1.78
N LYS A 326 19.51 -8.58 -1.73
CA LYS A 326 20.00 -7.68 -0.67
C LYS A 326 18.90 -6.75 -0.19
N LEU A 327 18.51 -6.86 1.07
CA LEU A 327 17.66 -5.88 1.73
C LEU A 327 18.51 -4.65 2.10
N ASN A 328 18.18 -3.50 1.54
CA ASN A 328 18.91 -2.25 1.78
C ASN A 328 18.30 -1.44 2.91
N ARG A 329 16.96 -1.36 2.97
CA ARG A 329 16.25 -0.49 3.93
C ARG A 329 14.86 -0.99 4.25
N LYS A 330 14.44 -0.70 5.48
CA LYS A 330 13.06 -0.80 5.99
C LYS A 330 12.58 0.59 6.38
N MET A 331 11.34 0.96 6.04
CA MET A 331 10.87 2.34 6.18
C MET A 331 9.43 2.43 6.72
N ALA A 332 8.97 1.50 7.57
CA ALA A 332 7.61 1.51 8.12
C ALA A 332 7.25 2.85 8.80
N ASP A 333 8.16 3.41 9.60
CA ASP A 333 7.92 4.69 10.29
C ASP A 333 7.79 5.86 9.30
N SER A 334 8.56 5.83 8.21
CA SER A 334 8.44 6.82 7.12
C SER A 334 7.11 6.71 6.38
N TYR A 335 6.62 5.47 6.16
CA TYR A 335 5.31 5.31 5.52
C TYR A 335 4.17 5.75 6.44
N SER A 336 4.25 5.43 7.73
CA SER A 336 3.27 5.93 8.71
C SER A 336 3.17 7.46 8.64
N LYS A 337 4.31 8.16 8.61
CA LYS A 337 4.36 9.62 8.49
C LYS A 337 3.80 10.11 7.14
N THR A 338 4.17 9.46 6.03
CA THR A 338 3.62 9.75 4.70
C THR A 338 2.09 9.68 4.69
N LEU A 339 1.52 8.59 5.21
CA LEU A 339 0.08 8.36 5.29
C LEU A 339 -0.64 9.39 6.18
N LEU A 340 0.00 9.80 7.27
CA LEU A 340 -0.55 10.84 8.13
C LEU A 340 -0.63 12.19 7.39
N ILE A 341 0.44 12.58 6.68
CA ILE A 341 0.47 13.80 5.88
C ILE A 341 -0.58 13.73 4.75
N TRP A 342 -0.67 12.60 4.05
CA TRP A 342 -1.71 12.40 3.03
C TRP A 342 -3.12 12.53 3.60
N SER A 343 -3.39 11.93 4.77
CA SER A 343 -4.68 12.04 5.45
C SER A 343 -5.01 13.50 5.81
N GLN A 344 -4.04 14.24 6.33
CA GLN A 344 -4.20 15.66 6.66
C GLN A 344 -4.51 16.49 5.40
N ASN A 345 -3.71 16.31 4.34
CA ASN A 345 -3.90 17.02 3.08
C ASN A 345 -5.26 16.70 2.44
N PHE A 346 -5.62 15.42 2.37
CA PHE A 346 -6.90 14.96 1.83
C PHE A 346 -8.09 15.62 2.57
N ASN A 347 -8.06 15.60 3.92
CA ASN A 347 -9.13 16.18 4.71
C ASN A 347 -9.16 17.71 4.61
N LYS A 348 -8.00 18.39 4.59
CA LYS A 348 -7.89 19.84 4.39
C LYS A 348 -8.46 20.27 3.02
N LYS A 349 -8.28 19.45 1.99
CA LYS A 349 -8.73 19.72 0.62
C LYS A 349 -10.10 19.09 0.29
N TRP A 350 -10.81 18.55 1.28
CA TRP A 350 -12.05 17.82 1.05
C TRP A 350 -13.12 18.66 0.34
N THR A 351 -13.28 19.94 0.66
CA THR A 351 -14.26 20.82 -0.01
C THR A 351 -14.03 20.84 -1.52
N ASN A 352 -12.77 20.92 -1.96
CA ASN A 352 -12.43 20.91 -3.39
C ASN A 352 -12.74 19.54 -4.02
N LEU A 353 -12.44 18.44 -3.31
CA LEU A 353 -12.73 17.08 -3.78
C LEU A 353 -14.25 16.84 -3.87
N ASN A 354 -15.01 17.30 -2.90
CA ASN A 354 -16.46 17.18 -2.91
C ASN A 354 -17.09 17.95 -4.09
N SER A 355 -16.53 19.12 -4.45
CA SER A 355 -16.98 19.86 -5.63
C SER A 355 -16.66 19.16 -6.96
N LEU A 356 -15.73 18.20 -6.98
CA LEU A 356 -15.47 17.32 -8.12
C LEU A 356 -16.47 16.14 -8.20
N GLY A 357 -17.42 16.04 -7.27
CA GLY A 357 -18.47 15.01 -7.26
C GLY A 357 -18.19 13.83 -6.33
N PHE A 358 -17.11 13.86 -5.52
CA PHE A 358 -16.85 12.79 -4.56
C PHE A 358 -17.79 12.88 -3.35
N PRO A 359 -18.59 11.82 -3.04
CA PRO A 359 -19.55 11.87 -1.93
C PRO A 359 -18.89 11.63 -0.57
N ASP A 360 -19.58 11.98 0.52
CA ASP A 360 -19.10 11.76 1.90
C ASP A 360 -18.78 10.29 2.22
N GLU A 361 -19.48 9.34 1.60
CA GLU A 361 -19.18 7.92 1.73
C GLU A 361 -17.77 7.61 1.19
N PHE A 362 -17.39 8.23 0.08
CA PHE A 362 -16.02 8.13 -0.47
C PHE A 362 -15.00 8.72 0.50
N LYS A 363 -15.29 9.89 1.10
CA LYS A 363 -14.43 10.48 2.15
C LYS A 363 -14.16 9.50 3.27
N ARG A 364 -15.20 8.84 3.77
CA ARG A 364 -15.05 7.86 4.86
C ARG A 364 -14.26 6.64 4.41
N THR A 365 -14.50 6.16 3.19
CA THR A 365 -13.75 5.04 2.60
C THR A 365 -12.27 5.37 2.49
N TRP A 366 -11.94 6.58 2.00
CA TRP A 366 -10.55 7.00 1.82
C TRP A 366 -9.84 7.23 3.16
N ASN A 367 -10.51 7.85 4.13
CA ASN A 367 -9.97 8.00 5.49
C ASN A 367 -9.73 6.64 6.16
N PHE A 368 -10.65 5.67 5.99
CA PHE A 368 -10.43 4.34 6.52
C PHE A 368 -9.21 3.66 5.85
N TYR A 369 -9.08 3.78 4.54
CA TYR A 369 -7.93 3.25 3.81
C TYR A 369 -6.60 3.81 4.35
N LEU A 370 -6.45 5.14 4.37
CA LEU A 370 -5.21 5.78 4.83
C LEU A 370 -4.88 5.41 6.28
N SER A 371 -5.89 5.40 7.15
CA SER A 371 -5.73 5.04 8.56
C SER A 371 -5.45 3.54 8.76
N TYR A 372 -6.02 2.66 7.93
CA TYR A 372 -5.78 1.22 7.97
C TYR A 372 -4.32 0.89 7.61
N CYS A 373 -3.81 1.51 6.55
CA CYS A 373 -2.40 1.38 6.18
C CYS A 373 -1.49 1.99 7.26
N TYR A 374 -1.82 3.19 7.78
CA TYR A 374 -1.08 3.81 8.90
C TYR A 374 -0.94 2.86 10.08
N GLY A 375 -2.05 2.28 10.55
CA GLY A 375 -2.05 1.35 11.67
C GLY A 375 -1.17 0.12 11.42
N GLY A 376 -1.22 -0.44 10.22
CA GLY A 376 -0.39 -1.58 9.83
C GLY A 376 1.11 -1.28 9.86
N PHE A 377 1.54 -0.13 9.32
CA PHE A 377 2.95 0.30 9.35
C PHE A 377 3.40 0.69 10.76
N LYS A 378 2.56 1.41 11.51
CA LYS A 378 2.89 1.85 12.87
C LYS A 378 3.05 0.68 13.83
N ALA A 379 2.19 -0.32 13.72
CA ALA A 379 2.28 -1.59 14.46
C ALA A 379 3.33 -2.56 13.88
N LYS A 380 4.00 -2.20 12.77
CA LYS A 380 5.00 -3.04 12.09
C LYS A 380 4.51 -4.43 11.68
N THR A 381 3.20 -4.56 11.43
CA THR A 381 2.62 -5.76 10.81
C THR A 381 2.91 -5.83 9.32
N ILE A 382 3.11 -4.67 8.72
CA ILE A 382 3.64 -4.45 7.36
C ILE A 382 4.81 -3.48 7.41
N ASP A 383 5.68 -3.56 6.40
CA ASP A 383 6.80 -2.64 6.22
C ASP A 383 6.89 -2.23 4.74
N VAL A 384 7.64 -1.19 4.41
CA VAL A 384 8.05 -0.91 3.04
C VAL A 384 9.56 -1.05 2.95
N CYS A 385 10.01 -1.84 2.00
CA CYS A 385 11.41 -2.24 1.88
C CYS A 385 12.00 -1.79 0.55
N GLN A 386 13.25 -1.32 0.58
CA GLN A 386 14.08 -1.17 -0.60
C GLN A 386 15.04 -2.36 -0.70
N ILE A 387 15.04 -3.02 -1.85
CA ILE A 387 15.67 -4.32 -2.07
C ILE A 387 16.35 -4.32 -3.44
N ASP A 388 17.57 -4.83 -3.49
CA ASP A 388 18.30 -5.07 -4.74
C ASP A 388 18.34 -6.55 -5.08
N PHE A 389 18.18 -6.82 -6.37
CA PHE A 389 18.33 -8.13 -6.99
C PHE A 389 19.38 -8.02 -8.10
N THR A 390 20.55 -8.60 -7.88
CA THR A 390 21.63 -8.59 -8.88
C THR A 390 21.58 -9.87 -9.69
N LYS A 391 21.52 -9.75 -11.02
CA LYS A 391 21.59 -10.90 -11.94
C LYS A 391 23.00 -11.46 -11.95
N SER A 392 23.11 -12.74 -11.69
CA SER A 392 24.37 -13.49 -11.80
C SER A 392 24.93 -13.48 -13.21
#